data_7550e007f2d993989a49cf0f7d71e47b
#
_entry.id   7550e007f2d993989a49cf0f7d71e47b
#
_cell.length_a   1.000
_cell.length_b   1.000
_cell.length_c   1.000
_cell.angle_alpha   90.00
_cell.angle_beta   90.00
_cell.angle_gamma   90.00
#
_symmetry.space_group_name_H-M   'P 1'
#
loop_
_entity.id
_entity.type
_entity.pdbx_description
1 polymer ?
#
loop_
_entity_poly.entity_id
_entity_poly.type
_entity_poly.pdbx_seq_one_letter_code
_entity_poly.pdbx_strand_id
1 'polypeptide(L)'
;MKDKDVKYQINEYLELYTKFWSFSGSIAAIKDGRILFEKAYGYANIEHKIRNTIETKYRVWSITKQFTAAAVLILEERGLLKVEDSLKKYFPDWVDLNPEITIHHLLTHTSGIFNYSNLPNSHKIFQKMYHQKSELIKMFTSKPLDFEPGTQWNYSNTGYYLLGMLIEKLSGKTFSQFLTENIFLPLGMLNTGIDDEKKIVENKASGYYLNGNDLIHCNYINMNLILSSGAMYSTVGDLLTWDQALNNNKLLSRKFIEKMNTPFKNNYGYGVAINMNGNRRVIHHNGGCEGFLAEIHRYVDDDFAVVVLSNYGFTAANKLCKVVTSIAFGEKYEIPVKPEAFPLSVNALESYLGVYEEDGLKLELKKEKKDILLIIDDEYTLPTYPISENVLHHRWIDEEYTFTKDDDGQLYLWGIKKK
;
A
#
# COMPACT_ATOMS: atom_id res chain seq x y z
N MET A 1 0.01 -3.64 -31.39
CA MET A 1 -1.41 -4.03 -31.16
C MET A 1 -2.25 -2.76 -31.20
N LYS A 2 -3.45 -2.76 -31.76
CA LYS A 2 -4.29 -1.54 -31.76
C LYS A 2 -4.86 -1.37 -30.34
N ASP A 3 -5.01 -0.14 -29.84
CA ASP A 3 -5.52 0.15 -28.49
C ASP A 3 -6.87 -0.52 -28.19
N LYS A 4 -7.72 -0.63 -29.22
CA LYS A 4 -9.01 -1.36 -29.11
C LYS A 4 -8.82 -2.84 -28.75
N ASP A 5 -7.80 -3.50 -29.30
CA ASP A 5 -7.53 -4.91 -29.04
C ASP A 5 -6.99 -5.09 -27.61
N VAL A 6 -6.13 -4.16 -27.15
CA VAL A 6 -5.60 -4.14 -25.78
C VAL A 6 -6.72 -3.93 -24.76
N LYS A 7 -7.57 -2.92 -24.98
CA LYS A 7 -8.74 -2.64 -24.11
C LYS A 7 -9.67 -3.86 -24.01
N TYR A 8 -9.90 -4.53 -25.12
CA TYR A 8 -10.74 -5.75 -25.16
C TYR A 8 -10.09 -6.88 -24.34
N GLN A 9 -8.80 -7.15 -24.53
CA GLN A 9 -8.07 -8.18 -23.80
C GLN A 9 -8.03 -7.92 -22.29
N ILE A 10 -7.79 -6.67 -21.87
CA ILE A 10 -7.86 -6.30 -20.44
C ILE A 10 -9.24 -6.58 -19.88
N ASN A 11 -10.31 -6.18 -20.63
CA ASN A 11 -11.68 -6.43 -20.19
C ASN A 11 -11.99 -7.91 -20.09
N GLU A 12 -11.64 -8.73 -21.09
CA GLU A 12 -11.84 -10.18 -21.06
C GLU A 12 -11.13 -10.83 -19.87
N TYR A 13 -9.86 -10.44 -19.62
CA TYR A 13 -9.12 -10.93 -18.49
C TYR A 13 -9.84 -10.61 -17.16
N LEU A 14 -10.23 -9.36 -16.94
CA LEU A 14 -10.85 -8.93 -15.69
C LEU A 14 -12.27 -9.52 -15.51
N GLU A 15 -13.04 -9.67 -16.56
CA GLU A 15 -14.33 -10.37 -16.50
C GLU A 15 -14.15 -11.85 -16.12
N LEU A 16 -13.11 -12.49 -16.64
CA LEU A 16 -12.80 -13.87 -16.27
C LEU A 16 -12.25 -13.94 -14.84
N TYR A 17 -11.36 -13.01 -14.46
CA TYR A 17 -10.81 -12.93 -13.12
C TYR A 17 -11.92 -12.82 -12.07
N THR A 18 -12.89 -11.94 -12.27
CA THR A 18 -14.00 -11.71 -11.31
C THR A 18 -15.00 -12.86 -11.25
N LYS A 19 -14.95 -13.83 -12.16
CA LYS A 19 -15.73 -15.07 -12.05
C LYS A 19 -15.14 -16.07 -11.04
N PHE A 20 -13.81 -16.05 -10.90
CA PHE A 20 -13.10 -17.00 -10.03
C PHE A 20 -12.73 -16.40 -8.69
N TRP A 21 -12.42 -15.09 -8.69
CA TRP A 21 -11.83 -14.39 -7.57
C TRP A 21 -12.63 -13.16 -7.17
N SER A 22 -12.71 -12.92 -5.88
CA SER A 22 -13.41 -11.76 -5.34
C SER A 22 -12.61 -10.48 -5.59
N PHE A 23 -13.22 -9.56 -6.35
CA PHE A 23 -12.70 -8.21 -6.54
C PHE A 23 -13.83 -7.18 -6.44
N SER A 24 -13.62 -6.18 -5.61
CA SER A 24 -14.49 -5.00 -5.48
C SER A 24 -13.62 -3.75 -5.46
N GLY A 25 -13.77 -2.89 -6.47
CA GLY A 25 -12.87 -1.76 -6.63
C GLY A 25 -12.90 -1.16 -8.02
N SER A 26 -11.90 -0.35 -8.34
CA SER A 26 -11.72 0.29 -9.64
C SER A 26 -10.30 0.05 -10.17
N ILE A 27 -10.19 -0.11 -11.48
CA ILE A 27 -8.93 -0.28 -12.21
C ILE A 27 -8.90 0.74 -13.33
N ALA A 28 -7.77 1.42 -13.50
CA ALA A 28 -7.54 2.28 -14.65
C ALA A 28 -6.08 2.20 -15.13
N ALA A 29 -5.88 2.36 -16.43
CA ALA A 29 -4.56 2.45 -17.05
C ALA A 29 -4.52 3.60 -18.06
N ILE A 30 -3.37 4.29 -18.12
CA ILE A 30 -3.07 5.36 -19.07
C ILE A 30 -1.85 4.98 -19.89
N LYS A 31 -1.83 5.32 -21.16
CA LYS A 31 -0.68 5.17 -22.05
C LYS A 31 -0.60 6.36 -23.01
N ASP A 32 0.61 6.88 -23.22
CA ASP A 32 0.85 8.04 -24.09
C ASP A 32 -0.13 9.20 -23.78
N GLY A 33 -0.36 9.48 -22.50
CA GLY A 33 -1.25 10.53 -22.01
C GLY A 33 -2.75 10.29 -22.25
N ARG A 34 -3.19 9.08 -22.66
CA ARG A 34 -4.58 8.74 -22.92
C ARG A 34 -5.06 7.57 -22.08
N ILE A 35 -6.30 7.65 -21.61
CA ILE A 35 -6.91 6.53 -20.88
C ILE A 35 -7.04 5.33 -21.83
N LEU A 36 -6.26 4.29 -21.54
CA LEU A 36 -6.28 3.02 -22.24
C LEU A 36 -7.45 2.14 -21.77
N PHE A 37 -7.67 2.11 -20.45
CA PHE A 37 -8.71 1.30 -19.81
C PHE A 37 -9.15 1.94 -18.49
N GLU A 38 -10.45 1.87 -18.18
CA GLU A 38 -10.99 2.18 -16.85
C GLU A 38 -12.27 1.39 -16.62
N LYS A 39 -12.43 0.80 -15.45
CA LYS A 39 -13.63 0.05 -15.06
C LYS A 39 -13.72 -0.13 -13.55
N ALA A 40 -14.95 -0.26 -13.05
CA ALA A 40 -15.24 -0.55 -11.64
C ALA A 40 -16.05 -1.84 -11.50
N TYR A 41 -15.86 -2.52 -10.38
CA TYR A 41 -16.44 -3.83 -10.05
C TYR A 41 -16.96 -3.84 -8.62
N GLY A 42 -17.95 -4.69 -8.34
CA GLY A 42 -18.46 -4.89 -6.99
C GLY A 42 -19.23 -3.70 -6.43
N TYR A 43 -19.21 -3.56 -5.11
CA TYR A 43 -20.00 -2.58 -4.36
C TYR A 43 -19.13 -1.67 -3.51
N ALA A 44 -19.35 -0.36 -3.59
CA ALA A 44 -18.77 0.63 -2.71
C ALA A 44 -19.34 0.53 -1.28
N ASN A 45 -20.61 0.12 -1.20
CA ASN A 45 -21.27 -0.19 0.06
C ASN A 45 -22.18 -1.41 -0.16
N ILE A 46 -21.90 -2.49 0.54
CA ILE A 46 -22.63 -3.77 0.38
C ILE A 46 -24.01 -3.69 1.01
N GLU A 47 -24.13 -3.05 2.19
CA GLU A 47 -25.37 -2.97 2.96
C GLU A 47 -26.46 -2.25 2.18
N HIS A 48 -26.08 -1.16 1.51
CA HIS A 48 -27.00 -0.36 0.68
C HIS A 48 -26.98 -0.76 -0.80
N LYS A 49 -26.20 -1.78 -1.18
CA LYS A 49 -26.04 -2.26 -2.56
C LYS A 49 -25.61 -1.16 -3.55
N ILE A 50 -24.79 -0.20 -3.06
CA ILE A 50 -24.26 0.87 -3.90
C ILE A 50 -23.06 0.33 -4.68
N ARG A 51 -23.16 0.35 -6.03
CA ARG A 51 -22.10 -0.12 -6.92
C ARG A 51 -20.87 0.79 -6.87
N ASN A 52 -19.69 0.21 -7.02
CA ASN A 52 -18.48 0.97 -7.35
C ASN A 52 -18.63 1.61 -8.74
N THR A 53 -18.06 2.79 -8.86
CA THR A 53 -17.87 3.53 -10.12
C THR A 53 -16.42 4.00 -10.20
N ILE A 54 -15.99 4.52 -11.35
CA ILE A 54 -14.65 5.13 -11.50
C ILE A 54 -14.46 6.36 -10.62
N GLU A 55 -15.57 6.98 -10.16
CA GLU A 55 -15.60 8.12 -9.25
C GLU A 55 -15.62 7.69 -7.76
N THR A 56 -15.66 6.39 -7.48
CA THR A 56 -15.62 5.89 -6.10
C THR A 56 -14.26 6.23 -5.48
N LYS A 57 -14.30 6.81 -4.27
CA LYS A 57 -13.13 7.21 -3.49
C LYS A 57 -12.75 6.10 -2.53
N TYR A 58 -11.50 5.69 -2.59
CA TYR A 58 -10.94 4.65 -1.73
C TYR A 58 -9.86 5.24 -0.84
N ARG A 59 -9.68 4.72 0.37
CA ARG A 59 -8.47 4.96 1.15
C ARG A 59 -7.29 4.37 0.41
N VAL A 60 -6.27 5.18 0.14
CA VAL A 60 -5.09 4.75 -0.64
C VAL A 60 -3.86 4.47 0.23
N TRP A 61 -4.03 4.63 1.55
CA TRP A 61 -3.05 4.30 2.56
C TRP A 61 -1.64 4.80 2.20
N SER A 62 -0.65 3.92 2.16
CA SER A 62 0.76 4.30 1.98
C SER A 62 1.09 4.95 0.64
N ILE A 63 0.20 4.93 -0.36
CA ILE A 63 0.35 5.80 -1.55
C ILE A 63 0.42 7.29 -1.15
N THR A 64 -0.17 7.67 0.00
CA THR A 64 -0.02 9.00 0.61
C THR A 64 1.44 9.45 0.70
N LYS A 65 2.38 8.51 0.91
CA LYS A 65 3.80 8.84 1.08
C LYS A 65 4.42 9.53 -0.12
N GLN A 66 3.98 9.23 -1.32
CA GLN A 66 4.42 9.93 -2.53
C GLN A 66 4.08 11.44 -2.46
N PHE A 67 2.88 11.75 -1.97
CA PHE A 67 2.40 13.12 -1.84
C PHE A 67 3.09 13.86 -0.70
N THR A 68 3.37 13.17 0.40
CA THR A 68 4.15 13.72 1.51
C THR A 68 5.58 14.03 1.07
N ALA A 69 6.23 13.13 0.32
CA ALA A 69 7.55 13.33 -0.23
C ALA A 69 7.57 14.50 -1.22
N ALA A 70 6.60 14.58 -2.13
CA ALA A 70 6.47 15.71 -3.05
C ALA A 70 6.25 17.04 -2.30
N ALA A 71 5.44 17.05 -1.23
CA ALA A 71 5.25 18.24 -0.40
C ALA A 71 6.56 18.72 0.25
N VAL A 72 7.39 17.79 0.75
CA VAL A 72 8.74 18.11 1.26
C VAL A 72 9.62 18.70 0.15
N LEU A 73 9.61 18.11 -1.05
CA LEU A 73 10.38 18.59 -2.17
C LEU A 73 9.89 19.96 -2.70
N ILE A 74 8.59 20.25 -2.64
CA ILE A 74 8.05 21.59 -2.91
C ILE A 74 8.62 22.62 -1.92
N LEU A 75 8.71 22.28 -0.64
CA LEU A 75 9.33 23.16 0.36
C LEU A 75 10.84 23.32 0.11
N GLU A 76 11.53 22.25 -0.29
CA GLU A 76 12.95 22.32 -0.67
C GLU A 76 13.16 23.20 -1.91
N GLU A 77 12.35 23.06 -2.95
CA GLU A 77 12.43 23.86 -4.17
C GLU A 77 12.18 25.35 -3.90
N ARG A 78 11.35 25.65 -2.88
CA ARG A 78 11.12 27.04 -2.37
C ARG A 78 12.23 27.55 -1.45
N GLY A 79 13.26 26.74 -1.18
CA GLY A 79 14.39 27.11 -0.31
C GLY A 79 14.08 27.15 1.19
N LEU A 80 12.96 26.55 1.64
CA LEU A 80 12.55 26.54 3.04
C LEU A 80 13.23 25.44 3.87
N LEU A 81 13.78 24.42 3.22
CA LEU A 81 14.55 23.34 3.81
C LEU A 81 15.55 22.77 2.80
N LYS A 82 16.47 21.94 3.29
CA LYS A 82 17.24 20.97 2.49
C LYS A 82 16.97 19.59 3.06
N VAL A 83 16.85 18.55 2.23
CA VAL A 83 16.57 17.20 2.74
C VAL A 83 17.74 16.64 3.55
N GLU A 84 18.95 17.18 3.39
CA GLU A 84 20.14 16.88 4.18
C GLU A 84 20.13 17.54 5.57
N ASP A 85 19.24 18.52 5.81
CA ASP A 85 19.11 19.15 7.13
C ASP A 85 18.66 18.13 8.17
N SER A 86 19.23 18.25 9.38
CA SER A 86 18.72 17.54 10.55
C SER A 86 17.29 17.99 10.87
N LEU A 87 16.42 17.04 11.18
CA LEU A 87 15.06 17.35 11.64
C LEU A 87 15.07 18.21 12.91
N LYS A 88 16.06 18.02 13.77
CA LYS A 88 16.28 18.78 15.01
C LYS A 88 16.41 20.29 14.75
N LYS A 89 16.95 20.70 13.61
CA LYS A 89 17.05 22.11 13.21
C LYS A 89 15.67 22.83 13.21
N TYR A 90 14.62 22.12 12.84
CA TYR A 90 13.26 22.66 12.76
C TYR A 90 12.44 22.45 14.03
N PHE A 91 12.86 21.51 14.87
CA PHE A 91 12.20 21.15 16.12
C PHE A 91 13.19 21.11 17.29
N PRO A 92 13.81 22.27 17.64
CA PRO A 92 14.78 22.32 18.73
C PRO A 92 14.19 21.88 20.07
N ASP A 93 12.89 22.09 20.28
CA ASP A 93 12.16 21.74 21.50
C ASP A 93 11.90 20.23 21.65
N TRP A 94 12.11 19.44 20.62
CA TRP A 94 12.02 17.98 20.71
C TRP A 94 13.33 17.42 21.27
N VAL A 95 13.50 17.58 22.59
CA VAL A 95 14.78 17.34 23.29
C VAL A 95 15.35 15.94 23.08
N ASP A 96 14.47 14.93 23.00
CA ASP A 96 14.85 13.53 22.84
C ASP A 96 15.11 13.13 21.38
N LEU A 97 14.86 14.02 20.42
CA LEU A 97 15.11 13.72 19.00
C LEU A 97 16.61 13.64 18.71
N ASN A 98 17.06 12.52 18.16
CA ASN A 98 18.44 12.34 17.75
C ASN A 98 18.82 13.38 16.67
N PRO A 99 19.86 14.19 16.88
CA PRO A 99 20.26 15.27 15.95
C PRO A 99 20.81 14.78 14.61
N GLU A 100 21.20 13.52 14.49
CA GLU A 100 21.72 12.94 13.24
C GLU A 100 20.63 12.52 12.27
N ILE A 101 19.36 12.46 12.71
CA ILE A 101 18.24 12.15 11.83
C ILE A 101 18.00 13.33 10.88
N THR A 102 18.26 13.12 9.60
CA THR A 102 17.96 14.08 8.54
C THR A 102 16.57 13.84 7.93
N ILE A 103 16.06 14.85 7.20
CA ILE A 103 14.82 14.71 6.42
C ILE A 103 14.99 13.60 5.38
N HIS A 104 16.17 13.49 4.74
CA HIS A 104 16.51 12.40 3.81
C HIS A 104 16.33 11.02 4.47
N HIS A 105 16.79 10.84 5.71
CA HIS A 105 16.63 9.56 6.42
C HIS A 105 15.17 9.19 6.64
N LEU A 106 14.30 10.18 6.92
CA LEU A 106 12.86 9.94 7.06
C LEU A 106 12.21 9.56 5.72
N LEU A 107 12.55 10.28 4.63
CA LEU A 107 12.02 10.03 3.29
C LEU A 107 12.40 8.65 2.75
N THR A 108 13.58 8.14 3.11
CA THR A 108 14.15 6.87 2.62
C THR A 108 13.99 5.69 3.57
N HIS A 109 13.31 5.86 4.72
CA HIS A 109 13.16 4.83 5.74
C HIS A 109 14.49 4.33 6.34
N THR A 110 15.47 5.24 6.47
CA THR A 110 16.80 4.93 7.00
C THR A 110 17.14 5.69 8.30
N SER A 111 16.10 6.22 8.96
CA SER A 111 16.29 7.03 10.20
C SER A 111 16.56 6.21 11.46
N GLY A 112 16.23 4.93 11.47
CA GLY A 112 16.26 4.10 12.68
C GLY A 112 15.17 4.45 13.69
N ILE A 113 14.30 5.43 13.40
CA ILE A 113 13.28 5.85 14.35
C ILE A 113 12.22 4.74 14.52
N PHE A 114 11.86 4.47 15.77
CA PHE A 114 10.88 3.47 16.14
C PHE A 114 9.57 3.60 15.32
N ASN A 115 9.10 2.49 14.75
CA ASN A 115 7.85 2.48 14.01
C ASN A 115 6.67 2.11 14.91
N TYR A 116 5.70 3.02 15.08
CA TYR A 116 4.53 2.79 15.94
C TYR A 116 3.70 1.58 15.51
N SER A 117 3.76 1.19 14.24
CA SER A 117 3.05 -0.01 13.75
C SER A 117 3.60 -1.30 14.33
N ASN A 118 4.83 -1.29 14.87
CA ASN A 118 5.47 -2.44 15.51
C ASN A 118 5.13 -2.57 17.01
N LEU A 119 4.30 -1.67 17.57
CA LEU A 119 3.80 -1.84 18.93
C LEU A 119 2.97 -3.12 19.05
N PRO A 120 3.15 -3.92 20.11
CA PRO A 120 2.31 -5.09 20.36
C PRO A 120 0.83 -4.72 20.34
N ASN A 121 0.03 -5.45 19.57
CA ASN A 121 -1.38 -5.16 19.36
C ASN A 121 -1.69 -3.73 18.84
N SER A 122 -0.75 -3.11 18.12
CA SER A 122 -0.90 -1.75 17.59
C SER A 122 -2.22 -1.57 16.84
N HIS A 123 -2.54 -2.47 15.92
CA HIS A 123 -3.78 -2.45 15.14
C HIS A 123 -5.04 -2.75 15.97
N LYS A 124 -4.95 -3.49 17.08
CA LYS A 124 -6.10 -3.84 17.93
C LYS A 124 -6.52 -2.70 18.87
N ILE A 125 -5.55 -1.98 19.43
CA ILE A 125 -5.80 -0.99 20.48
C ILE A 125 -5.27 0.38 20.07
N PHE A 126 -3.94 0.53 19.89
CA PHE A 126 -3.28 1.81 19.72
C PHE A 126 -3.81 2.59 18.50
N GLN A 127 -3.98 1.95 17.37
CA GLN A 127 -4.45 2.60 16.14
C GLN A 127 -5.94 2.98 16.18
N LYS A 128 -6.71 2.42 17.13
CA LYS A 128 -8.13 2.74 17.33
C LYS A 128 -8.35 3.91 18.30
N MET A 129 -7.35 4.26 19.10
CA MET A 129 -7.45 5.33 20.09
C MET A 129 -7.14 6.71 19.49
N TYR A 130 -7.75 7.74 20.05
CA TYR A 130 -7.35 9.12 19.78
C TYR A 130 -6.07 9.44 20.57
N HIS A 131 -5.11 10.04 19.90
CA HIS A 131 -3.84 10.49 20.48
C HIS A 131 -3.64 11.97 20.18
N GLN A 132 -3.16 12.72 21.18
CA GLN A 132 -2.72 14.09 20.97
C GLN A 132 -1.42 14.10 20.15
N LYS A 133 -1.27 15.03 19.18
CA LYS A 133 -0.04 15.16 18.38
C LYS A 133 1.22 15.25 19.25
N SER A 134 1.17 16.00 20.37
CA SER A 134 2.29 16.14 21.31
C SER A 134 2.68 14.84 22.00
N GLU A 135 1.69 13.99 22.34
CA GLU A 135 1.93 12.68 22.94
C GLU A 135 2.58 11.72 21.94
N LEU A 136 2.09 11.72 20.69
CA LEU A 136 2.67 10.92 19.61
C LEU A 136 4.12 11.32 19.34
N ILE A 137 4.39 12.63 19.20
CA ILE A 137 5.73 13.14 18.95
C ILE A 137 6.68 12.71 20.10
N LYS A 138 6.28 12.91 21.35
CA LYS A 138 7.07 12.51 22.52
C LYS A 138 7.34 11.01 22.48
N MET A 139 6.33 10.18 22.23
CA MET A 139 6.50 8.74 22.14
C MET A 139 7.47 8.35 21.02
N PHE A 140 7.39 9.01 19.85
CA PHE A 140 8.23 8.67 18.70
C PHE A 140 9.69 9.07 18.88
N THR A 141 9.94 10.19 19.57
CA THR A 141 11.29 10.74 19.72
C THR A 141 12.02 10.25 20.96
N SER A 142 11.30 9.78 22.00
CA SER A 142 11.90 9.35 23.27
C SER A 142 12.35 7.89 23.30
N LYS A 143 11.96 7.08 22.30
CA LYS A 143 12.40 5.68 22.21
C LYS A 143 13.80 5.59 21.62
N PRO A 144 14.61 4.60 22.03
CA PRO A 144 15.86 4.30 21.36
C PRO A 144 15.64 4.06 19.86
N LEU A 145 16.66 4.40 19.07
CA LEU A 145 16.65 4.06 17.65
C LEU A 145 16.83 2.55 17.47
N ASP A 146 16.14 1.97 16.48
CA ASP A 146 16.31 0.56 16.11
C ASP A 146 17.71 0.32 15.48
N PHE A 147 18.31 1.36 14.86
CA PHE A 147 19.65 1.36 14.27
C PHE A 147 20.12 2.81 14.05
N GLU A 148 21.44 2.99 13.86
CA GLU A 148 22.03 4.30 13.58
C GLU A 148 21.56 4.88 12.24
N PRO A 149 21.20 6.19 12.16
CA PRO A 149 20.70 6.83 10.97
C PRO A 149 21.59 6.59 9.74
N GLY A 150 20.96 6.21 8.63
CA GLY A 150 21.64 5.94 7.36
C GLY A 150 22.27 4.55 7.24
N THR A 151 22.37 3.75 8.31
CA THR A 151 23.07 2.45 8.27
C THR A 151 22.23 1.32 7.71
N GLN A 152 20.95 1.27 8.07
CA GLN A 152 20.02 0.22 7.66
C GLN A 152 18.76 0.82 7.01
N TRP A 153 17.90 -0.04 6.50
CA TRP A 153 16.58 0.31 5.99
C TRP A 153 15.50 -0.45 6.77
N ASN A 154 14.53 0.28 7.29
CA ASN A 154 13.34 -0.30 7.91
C ASN A 154 12.15 0.63 7.67
N TYR A 155 11.09 0.11 7.04
CA TYR A 155 9.90 0.88 6.71
C TYR A 155 9.28 1.51 7.96
N SER A 156 9.07 2.83 7.94
CA SER A 156 8.60 3.56 9.12
C SER A 156 7.45 4.53 8.80
N ASN A 157 6.27 4.23 9.31
CA ASN A 157 5.13 5.16 9.30
C ASN A 157 5.41 6.37 10.20
N THR A 158 6.13 6.17 11.31
CA THR A 158 6.56 7.24 12.21
C THR A 158 7.38 8.30 11.47
N GLY A 159 8.34 7.87 10.64
CA GLY A 159 9.15 8.80 9.84
C GLY A 159 8.29 9.70 8.96
N TYR A 160 7.32 9.14 8.27
CA TYR A 160 6.40 9.91 7.42
C TYR A 160 5.41 10.76 8.21
N TYR A 161 5.00 10.35 9.41
CA TYR A 161 4.24 11.21 10.32
C TYR A 161 5.02 12.47 10.68
N LEU A 162 6.31 12.33 11.02
CA LEU A 162 7.19 13.46 11.36
C LEU A 162 7.44 14.39 10.17
N LEU A 163 7.50 13.86 8.93
CA LEU A 163 7.51 14.69 7.71
C LEU A 163 6.24 15.54 7.58
N GLY A 164 5.09 15.01 7.94
CA GLY A 164 3.84 15.79 8.01
C GLY A 164 3.92 16.94 9.01
N MET A 165 4.49 16.68 10.18
CA MET A 165 4.72 17.74 11.18
C MET A 165 5.69 18.82 10.66
N LEU A 166 6.72 18.42 9.91
CA LEU A 166 7.66 19.36 9.27
C LEU A 166 6.94 20.25 8.24
N ILE A 167 6.09 19.65 7.40
CA ILE A 167 5.28 20.39 6.41
C ILE A 167 4.38 21.41 7.12
N GLU A 168 3.66 21.01 8.19
CA GLU A 168 2.82 21.92 8.97
C GLU A 168 3.64 23.05 9.60
N LYS A 169 4.79 22.74 10.17
CA LYS A 169 5.69 23.72 10.83
C LYS A 169 6.19 24.80 9.86
N LEU A 170 6.65 24.38 8.68
CA LEU A 170 7.26 25.29 7.71
C LEU A 170 6.24 26.08 6.89
N SER A 171 5.08 25.49 6.64
CA SER A 171 4.04 26.14 5.85
C SER A 171 3.08 27.00 6.66
N GLY A 172 2.96 26.75 7.98
CA GLY A 172 1.94 27.36 8.84
C GLY A 172 0.52 26.88 8.55
N LYS A 173 0.36 25.81 7.77
CA LYS A 173 -0.92 25.21 7.35
C LYS A 173 -1.03 23.79 7.89
N THR A 174 -2.26 23.26 8.02
CA THR A 174 -2.42 21.84 8.27
C THR A 174 -1.91 21.04 7.07
N PHE A 175 -1.50 19.79 7.30
CA PHE A 175 -1.06 18.89 6.22
C PHE A 175 -2.09 18.79 5.10
N SER A 176 -3.38 18.66 5.46
CA SER A 176 -4.50 18.63 4.50
C SER A 176 -4.59 19.91 3.66
N GLN A 177 -4.50 21.08 4.30
CA GLN A 177 -4.53 22.36 3.60
C GLN A 177 -3.35 22.53 2.65
N PHE A 178 -2.15 22.14 3.11
CA PHE A 178 -0.95 22.24 2.27
C PHE A 178 -1.06 21.40 1.01
N LEU A 179 -1.45 20.12 1.12
CA LEU A 179 -1.62 19.25 -0.03
C LEU A 179 -2.72 19.76 -0.97
N THR A 180 -3.84 20.20 -0.41
CA THR A 180 -4.97 20.73 -1.21
C THR A 180 -4.54 21.91 -2.05
N GLU A 181 -3.88 22.91 -1.45
CA GLU A 181 -3.52 24.15 -2.14
C GLU A 181 -2.32 24.00 -3.08
N ASN A 182 -1.38 23.11 -2.76
CA ASN A 182 -0.13 23.02 -3.51
C ASN A 182 -0.07 21.82 -4.45
N ILE A 183 -0.95 20.81 -4.31
CA ILE A 183 -0.96 19.61 -5.13
C ILE A 183 -2.33 19.38 -5.75
N PHE A 184 -3.38 19.17 -4.93
CA PHE A 184 -4.65 18.67 -5.46
C PHE A 184 -5.36 19.67 -6.36
N LEU A 185 -5.55 20.91 -5.91
CA LEU A 185 -6.21 21.94 -6.70
C LEU A 185 -5.40 22.33 -7.95
N PRO A 186 -4.08 22.57 -7.88
CA PRO A 186 -3.28 22.88 -9.08
C PRO A 186 -3.28 21.79 -10.15
N LEU A 187 -3.44 20.51 -9.74
CA LEU A 187 -3.48 19.39 -10.66
C LEU A 187 -4.91 18.99 -11.08
N GLY A 188 -5.94 19.60 -10.51
CA GLY A 188 -7.33 19.25 -10.76
C GLY A 188 -7.77 17.91 -10.13
N MET A 189 -7.09 17.43 -9.08
CA MET A 189 -7.40 16.20 -8.35
C MET A 189 -8.54 16.44 -7.36
N LEU A 190 -9.73 16.68 -7.86
CA LEU A 190 -10.89 17.14 -7.08
C LEU A 190 -11.54 16.03 -6.23
N ASN A 191 -11.21 14.77 -6.50
CA ASN A 191 -11.71 13.61 -5.79
C ASN A 191 -10.68 13.03 -4.78
N THR A 192 -9.61 13.78 -4.52
CA THR A 192 -8.52 13.39 -3.61
C THR A 192 -8.52 14.30 -2.38
N GLY A 193 -8.24 13.72 -1.22
CA GLY A 193 -8.14 14.49 0.03
C GLY A 193 -7.59 13.67 1.19
N ILE A 194 -7.46 14.33 2.34
CA ILE A 194 -7.12 13.68 3.60
C ILE A 194 -8.42 13.28 4.31
N ASP A 195 -8.52 12.02 4.71
CA ASP A 195 -9.64 11.49 5.51
C ASP A 195 -9.45 11.93 6.97
N ASP A 196 -10.39 12.72 7.49
CA ASP A 196 -10.36 13.25 8.87
C ASP A 196 -11.52 12.74 9.74
N GLU A 197 -12.25 11.73 9.28
CA GLU A 197 -13.37 11.07 9.97
C GLU A 197 -14.58 11.99 10.26
N LYS A 198 -14.39 13.29 10.32
CA LYS A 198 -15.45 14.26 10.58
C LYS A 198 -16.11 14.77 9.31
N LYS A 199 -15.31 14.82 8.24
CA LYS A 199 -15.77 15.31 6.94
C LYS A 199 -16.60 14.23 6.24
N ILE A 200 -17.79 14.61 5.82
CA ILE A 200 -18.57 13.78 4.89
C ILE A 200 -17.90 13.83 3.53
N VAL A 201 -17.45 12.67 3.05
CA VAL A 201 -16.83 12.52 1.73
C VAL A 201 -17.78 11.74 0.85
N GLU A 202 -18.39 12.44 -0.12
CA GLU A 202 -19.31 11.81 -1.07
C GLU A 202 -18.60 10.72 -1.89
N ASN A 203 -19.31 9.65 -2.24
CA ASN A 203 -18.81 8.52 -3.01
C ASN A 203 -17.62 7.77 -2.37
N LYS A 204 -17.42 7.89 -1.05
CA LYS A 204 -16.39 7.12 -0.34
C LYS A 204 -16.88 5.70 -0.07
N ALA A 205 -16.10 4.71 -0.48
CA ALA A 205 -16.39 3.30 -0.23
C ALA A 205 -16.28 2.94 1.26
N SER A 206 -17.05 1.93 1.69
CA SER A 206 -16.84 1.19 2.93
C SER A 206 -15.82 0.07 2.68
N GLY A 207 -14.97 -0.20 3.66
CA GLY A 207 -13.95 -1.26 3.58
C GLY A 207 -14.43 -2.57 4.17
N TYR A 208 -13.99 -3.68 3.59
CA TYR A 208 -14.41 -5.03 3.99
C TYR A 208 -13.22 -5.98 4.06
N TYR A 209 -13.32 -6.95 4.97
CA TYR A 209 -12.42 -8.10 5.08
C TYR A 209 -13.17 -9.42 4.90
N LEU A 210 -12.41 -10.49 4.66
CA LEU A 210 -12.89 -11.86 4.79
C LEU A 210 -12.61 -12.39 6.20
N ASN A 211 -13.62 -13.01 6.79
CA ASN A 211 -13.47 -13.84 7.97
C ASN A 211 -14.12 -15.20 7.70
N GLY A 212 -13.32 -16.21 7.44
CA GLY A 212 -13.82 -17.46 6.89
C GLY A 212 -14.44 -17.25 5.48
N ASN A 213 -15.73 -17.57 5.38
CA ASN A 213 -16.48 -17.39 4.12
C ASN A 213 -17.34 -16.12 4.10
N ASP A 214 -17.30 -15.33 5.16
CA ASP A 214 -18.14 -14.15 5.30
C ASP A 214 -17.34 -12.86 5.09
N LEU A 215 -17.96 -11.90 4.42
CA LEU A 215 -17.45 -10.53 4.38
C LEU A 215 -17.86 -9.81 5.67
N ILE A 216 -16.89 -9.21 6.31
CA ILE A 216 -17.08 -8.39 7.51
C ILE A 216 -16.60 -6.96 7.28
N HIS A 217 -17.12 -6.01 8.02
CA HIS A 217 -16.59 -4.65 8.04
C HIS A 217 -15.14 -4.62 8.51
N CYS A 218 -14.35 -3.74 7.91
CA CYS A 218 -13.02 -3.43 8.45
C CYS A 218 -13.13 -2.74 9.81
N ASN A 219 -12.08 -2.85 10.60
CA ASN A 219 -11.98 -2.16 11.87
C ASN A 219 -11.88 -0.65 11.69
N TYR A 220 -12.29 0.09 12.72
CA TYR A 220 -12.01 1.50 12.83
C TYR A 220 -10.51 1.75 13.04
N ILE A 221 -9.99 2.78 12.40
CA ILE A 221 -8.63 3.28 12.62
C ILE A 221 -8.67 4.82 12.72
N ASN A 222 -7.95 5.36 13.68
CA ASN A 222 -7.87 6.80 13.88
C ASN A 222 -6.98 7.45 12.81
N MET A 223 -7.58 8.19 11.90
CA MET A 223 -6.86 8.80 10.77
C MET A 223 -5.88 9.91 11.19
N ASN A 224 -6.03 10.51 12.39
CA ASN A 224 -5.05 11.47 12.89
C ASN A 224 -3.69 10.83 13.21
N LEU A 225 -3.67 9.56 13.61
CA LEU A 225 -2.44 8.80 13.80
C LEU A 225 -1.77 8.48 12.47
N ILE A 226 -2.57 8.21 11.44
CA ILE A 226 -2.06 7.81 10.13
C ILE A 226 -1.55 9.03 9.34
N LEU A 227 -2.30 10.14 9.37
CA LEU A 227 -2.02 11.45 8.75
C LEU A 227 -1.19 11.34 7.44
N SER A 228 0.02 11.86 7.46
CA SER A 228 0.94 11.96 6.32
C SER A 228 1.61 10.65 5.91
N SER A 229 1.43 9.59 6.70
CA SER A 229 1.90 8.26 6.33
C SER A 229 0.88 7.45 5.51
N GLY A 230 -0.43 7.84 5.56
CA GLY A 230 -1.45 6.99 4.92
C GLY A 230 -2.89 7.50 4.91
N ALA A 231 -3.20 8.74 5.35
CA ALA A 231 -4.59 9.17 5.54
C ALA A 231 -5.30 9.71 4.28
N MET A 232 -4.74 9.50 3.08
CA MET A 232 -5.42 9.97 1.86
C MET A 232 -6.52 9.01 1.41
N TYR A 233 -7.53 9.61 0.77
CA TYR A 233 -8.43 8.93 -0.16
C TYR A 233 -8.25 9.51 -1.56
N SER A 234 -8.54 8.70 -2.59
CA SER A 234 -8.45 9.11 -3.99
C SER A 234 -9.32 8.25 -4.89
N THR A 235 -9.35 8.58 -6.18
CA THR A 235 -9.91 7.78 -7.28
C THR A 235 -8.80 7.29 -8.21
N VAL A 236 -9.11 6.32 -9.06
CA VAL A 236 -8.16 5.85 -10.09
C VAL A 236 -7.79 6.97 -11.06
N GLY A 237 -8.76 7.83 -11.43
CA GLY A 237 -8.55 8.96 -12.35
C GLY A 237 -7.60 10.02 -11.77
N ASP A 238 -7.79 10.41 -10.50
CA ASP A 238 -6.91 11.38 -9.84
C ASP A 238 -5.48 10.84 -9.68
N LEU A 239 -5.31 9.53 -9.38
CA LEU A 239 -3.96 8.94 -9.31
C LEU A 239 -3.28 8.83 -10.67
N LEU A 240 -4.00 8.64 -11.76
CA LEU A 240 -3.44 8.77 -13.11
C LEU A 240 -3.08 10.23 -13.46
N THR A 241 -3.89 11.19 -13.00
CA THR A 241 -3.55 12.63 -13.11
C THR A 241 -2.27 12.95 -12.34
N TRP A 242 -2.08 12.36 -11.17
CA TRP A 242 -0.84 12.46 -10.40
C TRP A 242 0.37 11.93 -11.17
N ASP A 243 0.28 10.74 -11.76
CA ASP A 243 1.33 10.17 -12.60
C ASP A 243 1.71 11.13 -13.75
N GLN A 244 0.72 11.59 -14.50
CA GLN A 244 0.95 12.50 -15.63
C GLN A 244 1.54 13.85 -15.19
N ALA A 245 1.18 14.34 -14.01
CA ALA A 245 1.76 15.57 -13.49
C ALA A 245 3.24 15.43 -13.17
N LEU A 246 3.67 14.28 -12.62
CA LEU A 246 5.07 13.98 -12.39
C LEU A 246 5.84 13.78 -13.70
N ASN A 247 5.28 13.02 -14.66
CA ASN A 247 5.93 12.77 -15.95
C ASN A 247 6.15 14.06 -16.76
N ASN A 248 5.22 15.01 -16.65
CA ASN A 248 5.24 16.27 -17.38
C ASN A 248 5.85 17.45 -16.58
N ASN A 249 6.46 17.21 -15.44
CA ASN A 249 7.08 18.22 -14.56
C ASN A 249 6.13 19.39 -14.20
N LYS A 250 4.82 19.11 -14.04
CA LYS A 250 3.81 20.15 -13.76
C LYS A 250 3.82 20.65 -12.32
N LEU A 251 4.34 19.85 -11.40
CA LEU A 251 4.31 20.13 -9.97
C LEU A 251 5.69 20.51 -9.42
N LEU A 252 6.70 19.77 -9.81
CA LEU A 252 8.09 19.89 -9.40
C LEU A 252 8.97 19.97 -10.65
N SER A 253 10.08 20.69 -10.58
CA SER A 253 11.05 20.65 -11.66
C SER A 253 11.66 19.26 -11.82
N ARG A 254 12.15 18.96 -13.01
CA ARG A 254 12.75 17.67 -13.36
C ARG A 254 13.80 17.20 -12.34
N LYS A 255 14.64 18.11 -11.86
CA LYS A 255 15.66 17.81 -10.85
C LYS A 255 15.06 17.17 -9.60
N PHE A 256 13.93 17.67 -9.09
CA PHE A 256 13.29 17.16 -7.88
C PHE A 256 12.52 15.87 -8.13
N ILE A 257 11.97 15.70 -9.33
CA ILE A 257 11.34 14.43 -9.74
C ILE A 257 12.40 13.32 -9.88
N GLU A 258 13.55 13.61 -10.46
CA GLU A 258 14.68 12.70 -10.54
C GLU A 258 15.18 12.35 -9.11
N LYS A 259 15.29 13.35 -8.22
CA LYS A 259 15.64 13.14 -6.80
C LYS A 259 14.63 12.20 -6.10
N MET A 260 13.33 12.39 -6.34
CA MET A 260 12.27 11.54 -5.80
C MET A 260 12.38 10.09 -6.27
N ASN A 261 12.70 9.90 -7.56
CA ASN A 261 12.75 8.61 -8.25
C ASN A 261 14.15 7.96 -8.23
N THR A 262 15.10 8.52 -7.46
CA THR A 262 16.43 7.92 -7.30
C THR A 262 16.39 6.88 -6.19
N PRO A 263 16.70 5.60 -6.48
CA PRO A 263 16.72 4.56 -5.46
C PRO A 263 17.88 4.78 -4.49
N PHE A 264 17.59 4.56 -3.21
CA PHE A 264 18.59 4.53 -2.15
C PHE A 264 18.72 3.10 -1.59
N LYS A 265 18.65 2.90 -0.27
CA LYS A 265 18.66 1.54 0.30
C LYS A 265 17.36 0.81 -0.02
N ASN A 266 17.43 -0.50 -0.22
CA ASN A 266 16.30 -1.38 -0.53
C ASN A 266 15.46 -0.92 -1.74
N ASN A 267 16.09 -0.32 -2.73
CA ASN A 267 15.44 0.21 -3.93
C ASN A 267 14.30 1.21 -3.62
N TYR A 268 14.39 1.92 -2.50
CA TYR A 268 13.38 2.90 -2.09
C TYR A 268 13.89 4.33 -2.32
N GLY A 269 13.11 5.12 -3.07
CA GLY A 269 13.32 6.54 -3.25
C GLY A 269 12.54 7.37 -2.22
N TYR A 270 12.02 8.53 -2.60
CA TYR A 270 11.22 9.35 -1.71
C TYR A 270 9.73 9.02 -1.89
N GLY A 271 9.21 8.16 -1.01
CA GLY A 271 7.82 7.72 -1.02
C GLY A 271 7.46 6.76 -2.16
N VAL A 272 8.44 6.17 -2.82
CA VAL A 272 8.28 5.24 -3.94
C VAL A 272 9.27 4.09 -3.86
N ALA A 273 8.85 2.89 -4.24
CA ALA A 273 9.73 1.78 -4.52
C ALA A 273 10.08 1.77 -6.02
N ILE A 274 11.32 1.41 -6.36
CA ILE A 274 11.84 1.40 -7.73
C ILE A 274 12.38 0.00 -8.01
N ASN A 275 11.68 -0.76 -8.82
CA ASN A 275 12.02 -2.14 -9.13
C ASN A 275 12.06 -2.39 -10.64
N MET A 276 12.39 -3.62 -11.01
CA MET A 276 12.24 -4.11 -12.37
C MET A 276 11.02 -5.04 -12.46
N ASN A 277 10.20 -4.85 -13.48
CA ASN A 277 9.16 -5.79 -13.87
C ASN A 277 9.51 -6.30 -15.26
N GLY A 278 10.08 -7.52 -15.33
CA GLY A 278 10.78 -7.97 -16.51
C GLY A 278 11.95 -7.04 -16.85
N ASN A 279 11.96 -6.50 -18.06
CA ASN A 279 12.99 -5.56 -18.55
C ASN A 279 12.58 -4.08 -18.34
N ARG A 280 11.48 -3.79 -17.69
CA ARG A 280 10.95 -2.43 -17.50
C ARG A 280 11.17 -1.94 -16.09
N ARG A 281 11.68 -0.73 -15.96
CA ARG A 281 11.75 -0.05 -14.67
C ARG A 281 10.34 0.37 -14.26
N VAL A 282 9.94 -0.03 -13.07
CA VAL A 282 8.67 0.35 -12.46
C VAL A 282 8.90 1.17 -11.20
N ILE A 283 8.27 2.33 -11.12
CA ILE A 283 8.17 3.16 -9.93
C ILE A 283 6.77 2.91 -9.36
N HIS A 284 6.70 2.38 -8.15
CA HIS A 284 5.43 1.96 -7.61
C HIS A 284 5.32 2.21 -6.11
N HIS A 285 4.11 2.15 -5.60
CA HIS A 285 3.83 2.01 -4.19
C HIS A 285 2.49 1.32 -3.99
N ASN A 286 2.43 0.47 -3.00
CA ASN A 286 1.19 -0.11 -2.53
C ASN A 286 0.64 0.65 -1.32
N GLY A 287 -0.62 0.45 -1.02
CA GLY A 287 -1.26 0.90 0.20
C GLY A 287 -2.23 -0.16 0.68
N GLY A 288 -2.09 -0.57 1.93
CA GLY A 288 -2.95 -1.62 2.48
C GLY A 288 -3.12 -1.44 3.98
N CYS A 289 -4.34 -1.39 4.41
CA CYS A 289 -4.78 -1.46 5.79
C CYS A 289 -6.32 -1.50 5.81
N GLU A 290 -6.89 -1.97 6.88
CA GLU A 290 -8.31 -1.91 7.24
C GLU A 290 -9.27 -1.83 6.04
N GLY A 291 -9.48 -3.00 5.40
CA GLY A 291 -10.47 -3.20 4.35
C GLY A 291 -10.19 -2.56 2.99
N PHE A 292 -9.00 -2.00 2.77
CA PHE A 292 -8.64 -1.41 1.49
C PHE A 292 -7.26 -1.83 1.03
N LEU A 293 -7.12 -2.05 -0.27
CA LEU A 293 -5.84 -2.22 -0.96
C LEU A 293 -5.76 -1.27 -2.15
N ALA A 294 -4.61 -0.67 -2.33
CA ALA A 294 -4.31 0.24 -3.41
C ALA A 294 -2.95 -0.10 -4.01
N GLU A 295 -2.83 0.00 -5.31
CA GLU A 295 -1.57 -0.21 -6.03
C GLU A 295 -1.48 0.77 -7.18
N ILE A 296 -0.30 1.37 -7.37
CA ILE A 296 0.03 2.21 -8.52
C ILE A 296 1.37 1.76 -9.08
N HIS A 297 1.41 1.40 -10.37
CA HIS A 297 2.63 1.11 -11.11
C HIS A 297 2.81 2.16 -12.21
N ARG A 298 3.98 2.78 -12.24
CA ARG A 298 4.37 3.84 -13.17
C ARG A 298 5.59 3.39 -13.96
N TYR A 299 5.43 3.25 -15.25
CA TYR A 299 6.48 2.90 -16.21
C TYR A 299 6.87 4.17 -16.97
N VAL A 300 7.64 5.03 -16.32
CA VAL A 300 7.94 6.38 -16.77
C VAL A 300 8.65 6.39 -18.14
N ASP A 301 9.50 5.38 -18.37
CA ASP A 301 10.25 5.24 -19.62
C ASP A 301 9.35 4.82 -20.80
N ASP A 302 8.14 4.35 -20.53
CA ASP A 302 7.15 3.86 -21.51
C ASP A 302 5.87 4.71 -21.55
N ASP A 303 5.83 5.83 -20.83
CA ASP A 303 4.63 6.70 -20.62
C ASP A 303 3.36 5.86 -20.34
N PHE A 304 3.48 4.90 -19.40
CA PHE A 304 2.41 4.00 -19.00
C PHE A 304 2.26 3.99 -17.48
N ALA A 305 1.01 4.03 -17.01
CA ALA A 305 0.69 3.79 -15.62
C ALA A 305 -0.59 2.97 -15.48
N VAL A 306 -0.65 2.19 -14.39
CA VAL A 306 -1.84 1.44 -14.01
C VAL A 306 -2.10 1.60 -12.50
N VAL A 307 -3.37 1.76 -12.16
CA VAL A 307 -3.86 1.93 -10.78
C VAL A 307 -4.94 0.89 -10.51
N VAL A 308 -4.83 0.22 -9.39
CA VAL A 308 -5.86 -0.67 -8.83
C VAL A 308 -6.22 -0.18 -7.44
N LEU A 309 -7.49 0.15 -7.22
CA LEU A 309 -8.03 0.53 -5.91
C LEU A 309 -9.13 -0.46 -5.55
N SER A 310 -9.08 -0.99 -4.34
CA SER A 310 -10.04 -1.97 -3.84
C SER A 310 -10.52 -1.61 -2.44
N ASN A 311 -11.81 -1.83 -2.19
CA ASN A 311 -12.39 -1.80 -0.85
C ASN A 311 -12.54 -3.20 -0.23
N TYR A 312 -11.79 -4.18 -0.76
CA TYR A 312 -11.54 -5.47 -0.14
C TYR A 312 -10.08 -5.55 0.31
N GLY A 313 -9.84 -5.75 1.61
CA GLY A 313 -8.49 -5.81 2.23
C GLY A 313 -7.70 -7.08 1.89
N PHE A 314 -8.13 -7.83 0.87
CA PHE A 314 -7.57 -9.12 0.46
C PHE A 314 -7.43 -9.25 -1.08
N THR A 315 -7.46 -8.14 -1.82
CA THR A 315 -7.33 -8.14 -3.28
C THR A 315 -5.89 -8.34 -3.72
N ALA A 316 -5.64 -9.14 -4.75
CA ALA A 316 -4.33 -9.28 -5.38
C ALA A 316 -4.00 -8.09 -6.32
N ALA A 317 -3.97 -6.86 -5.76
CA ALA A 317 -3.86 -5.62 -6.53
C ALA A 317 -2.56 -5.55 -7.35
N ASN A 318 -1.43 -5.97 -6.78
CA ASN A 318 -0.14 -6.02 -7.46
C ASN A 318 -0.16 -6.97 -8.68
N LYS A 319 -0.76 -8.15 -8.54
CA LYS A 319 -0.94 -9.12 -9.64
C LYS A 319 -1.76 -8.52 -10.76
N LEU A 320 -2.88 -7.85 -10.42
CA LEU A 320 -3.72 -7.17 -11.41
C LEU A 320 -2.96 -6.07 -12.15
N CYS A 321 -2.19 -5.23 -11.45
CA CYS A 321 -1.32 -4.23 -12.11
C CYS A 321 -0.34 -4.87 -13.08
N LYS A 322 0.34 -5.94 -12.67
CA LYS A 322 1.32 -6.65 -13.52
C LYS A 322 0.67 -7.24 -14.77
N VAL A 323 -0.48 -7.87 -14.63
CA VAL A 323 -1.18 -8.49 -15.79
C VAL A 323 -1.70 -7.43 -16.75
N VAL A 324 -2.32 -6.36 -16.25
CA VAL A 324 -2.75 -5.24 -17.11
C VAL A 324 -1.56 -4.65 -17.86
N THR A 325 -0.40 -4.55 -17.21
CA THR A 325 0.86 -4.13 -17.85
C THR A 325 1.29 -5.10 -18.95
N SER A 326 1.34 -6.40 -18.67
CA SER A 326 1.73 -7.41 -19.65
C SER A 326 0.82 -7.39 -20.89
N ILE A 327 -0.49 -7.25 -20.70
CA ILE A 327 -1.45 -7.10 -21.81
C ILE A 327 -1.18 -5.82 -22.59
N ALA A 328 -0.96 -4.69 -21.91
CA ALA A 328 -0.71 -3.39 -22.54
C ALA A 328 0.54 -3.38 -23.42
N PHE A 329 1.54 -4.19 -23.07
CA PHE A 329 2.79 -4.33 -23.83
C PHE A 329 2.85 -5.55 -24.75
N GLY A 330 1.78 -6.37 -24.79
CA GLY A 330 1.74 -7.58 -25.62
C GLY A 330 2.67 -8.68 -25.14
N GLU A 331 2.97 -8.69 -23.86
CA GLU A 331 3.78 -9.72 -23.18
C GLU A 331 2.92 -10.93 -22.81
N LYS A 332 3.55 -12.05 -22.48
CA LYS A 332 2.85 -13.24 -22.00
C LYS A 332 2.22 -12.99 -20.64
N TYR A 333 0.99 -13.44 -20.47
CA TYR A 333 0.31 -13.48 -19.19
C TYR A 333 -0.50 -14.77 -19.05
N GLU A 334 -0.74 -15.18 -17.83
CA GLU A 334 -1.56 -16.35 -17.54
C GLU A 334 -3.03 -15.97 -17.50
N ILE A 335 -3.87 -16.79 -18.13
CA ILE A 335 -5.32 -16.64 -18.06
C ILE A 335 -5.78 -17.06 -16.66
N PRO A 336 -6.70 -16.32 -16.00
CA PRO A 336 -7.20 -16.71 -14.70
C PRO A 336 -7.86 -18.09 -14.77
N VAL A 337 -7.36 -19.01 -13.95
CA VAL A 337 -7.91 -20.36 -13.81
C VAL A 337 -7.98 -20.66 -12.32
N LYS A 338 -9.11 -21.18 -11.86
CA LYS A 338 -9.19 -21.65 -10.48
C LYS A 338 -8.44 -22.97 -10.38
N PRO A 339 -7.35 -23.06 -9.58
CA PRO A 339 -6.60 -24.28 -9.42
C PRO A 339 -7.47 -25.44 -8.89
N GLU A 340 -7.23 -26.65 -9.39
CA GLU A 340 -7.87 -27.84 -8.85
C GLU A 340 -7.27 -28.20 -7.48
N ALA A 341 -8.11 -28.74 -6.60
CA ALA A 341 -7.65 -29.18 -5.30
C ALA A 341 -6.74 -30.41 -5.43
N PHE A 342 -5.55 -30.34 -4.85
CA PHE A 342 -4.60 -31.45 -4.77
C PHE A 342 -4.93 -32.36 -3.56
N PRO A 343 -4.98 -33.69 -3.73
CA PRO A 343 -5.28 -34.62 -2.64
C PRO A 343 -4.03 -34.80 -1.73
N LEU A 344 -3.87 -33.88 -0.78
CA LEU A 344 -2.78 -33.98 0.19
C LEU A 344 -3.00 -35.15 1.16
N SER A 345 -1.96 -35.97 1.42
CA SER A 345 -2.07 -37.05 2.40
C SER A 345 -2.28 -36.51 3.82
N VAL A 346 -2.95 -37.29 4.69
CA VAL A 346 -3.21 -36.86 6.08
C VAL A 346 -1.90 -36.52 6.80
N ASN A 347 -0.87 -37.35 6.67
CA ASN A 347 0.42 -37.15 7.32
C ASN A 347 1.13 -35.89 6.81
N ALA A 348 1.06 -35.59 5.52
CA ALA A 348 1.64 -34.38 4.95
C ALA A 348 0.90 -33.15 5.47
N LEU A 349 -0.44 -33.17 5.50
CA LEU A 349 -1.23 -32.08 6.06
C LEU A 349 -0.89 -31.85 7.54
N GLU A 350 -0.86 -32.90 8.35
CA GLU A 350 -0.54 -32.80 9.79
C GLU A 350 0.84 -32.19 10.02
N SER A 351 1.81 -32.46 9.14
CA SER A 351 3.15 -31.86 9.25
C SER A 351 3.14 -30.34 9.03
N TYR A 352 2.17 -29.81 8.30
CA TYR A 352 2.01 -28.38 8.03
C TYR A 352 1.17 -27.65 9.08
N LEU A 353 0.26 -28.32 9.75
CA LEU A 353 -0.58 -27.68 10.79
C LEU A 353 0.26 -27.13 11.94
N GLY A 354 -0.20 -26.03 12.56
CA GLY A 354 0.43 -25.39 13.72
C GLY A 354 0.71 -23.92 13.52
N VAL A 355 1.56 -23.38 14.39
CA VAL A 355 1.87 -21.96 14.47
C VAL A 355 3.20 -21.64 13.75
N TYR A 356 3.19 -20.58 12.99
CA TYR A 356 4.35 -19.97 12.33
C TYR A 356 4.46 -18.53 12.84
N GLU A 357 5.63 -18.10 13.27
CA GLU A 357 5.78 -16.78 13.87
C GLU A 357 7.19 -16.25 13.66
N GLU A 358 7.28 -15.01 13.18
CA GLU A 358 8.52 -14.27 12.97
C GLU A 358 8.24 -12.77 12.94
N ASP A 359 9.10 -11.98 13.53
CA ASP A 359 9.05 -10.51 13.54
C ASP A 359 7.69 -9.90 13.94
N GLY A 360 6.95 -10.58 14.82
CA GLY A 360 5.65 -10.13 15.33
C GLY A 360 4.45 -10.49 14.45
N LEU A 361 4.65 -11.15 13.32
CA LEU A 361 3.58 -11.73 12.50
C LEU A 361 3.35 -13.18 12.93
N LYS A 362 2.13 -13.51 13.30
CA LYS A 362 1.69 -14.86 13.68
C LYS A 362 0.75 -15.42 12.61
N LEU A 363 1.11 -16.57 12.07
CA LEU A 363 0.24 -17.38 11.22
C LEU A 363 -0.10 -18.68 11.94
N GLU A 364 -1.35 -19.10 11.92
CA GLU A 364 -1.75 -20.40 12.44
C GLU A 364 -2.54 -21.17 11.39
N LEU A 365 -2.10 -22.40 11.10
CA LEU A 365 -2.82 -23.31 10.22
C LEU A 365 -3.59 -24.34 11.04
N LYS A 366 -4.91 -24.36 10.82
CA LYS A 366 -5.83 -25.34 11.41
C LYS A 366 -6.64 -26.07 10.35
N LYS A 367 -6.92 -27.35 10.60
CA LYS A 367 -7.91 -28.09 9.84
C LYS A 367 -9.28 -27.96 10.51
N GLU A 368 -10.25 -27.49 9.76
CA GLU A 368 -11.64 -27.45 10.22
C GLU A 368 -12.56 -28.07 9.16
N LYS A 369 -13.16 -29.22 9.51
CA LYS A 369 -13.98 -30.02 8.60
C LYS A 369 -13.21 -30.38 7.32
N LYS A 370 -13.59 -29.77 6.18
CA LYS A 370 -12.96 -29.98 4.87
C LYS A 370 -11.99 -28.85 4.48
N ASP A 371 -11.94 -27.78 5.26
CA ASP A 371 -11.14 -26.59 4.94
C ASP A 371 -9.84 -26.57 5.78
N ILE A 372 -8.80 -26.00 5.22
CA ILE A 372 -7.57 -25.62 5.91
C ILE A 372 -7.68 -24.11 6.12
N LEU A 373 -7.70 -23.71 7.38
CA LEU A 373 -7.82 -22.29 7.74
C LEU A 373 -6.44 -21.73 8.04
N LEU A 374 -6.07 -20.67 7.34
CA LEU A 374 -4.92 -19.82 7.68
C LEU A 374 -5.44 -18.67 8.53
N ILE A 375 -5.01 -18.59 9.78
CA ILE A 375 -5.38 -17.52 10.71
C ILE A 375 -4.18 -16.59 10.84
N ILE A 376 -4.41 -15.30 10.62
CA ILE A 376 -3.40 -14.25 10.68
C ILE A 376 -3.65 -13.41 11.92
N ASP A 377 -2.65 -13.31 12.82
CA ASP A 377 -2.65 -12.52 14.05
C ASP A 377 -3.87 -12.76 14.98
N ASP A 378 -4.42 -13.99 14.98
CA ASP A 378 -5.65 -14.36 15.69
C ASP A 378 -6.90 -13.53 15.30
N GLU A 379 -6.85 -12.82 14.18
CA GLU A 379 -7.89 -11.86 13.76
C GLU A 379 -8.57 -12.26 12.45
N TYR A 380 -7.80 -12.61 11.44
CA TYR A 380 -8.34 -12.93 10.11
C TYR A 380 -8.24 -14.40 9.82
N THR A 381 -9.37 -15.03 9.50
CA THR A 381 -9.44 -16.42 9.11
C THR A 381 -9.63 -16.55 7.61
N LEU A 382 -8.66 -17.15 6.95
CA LEU A 382 -8.64 -17.31 5.51
C LEU A 382 -8.80 -18.79 5.12
N PRO A 383 -9.88 -19.19 4.44
CA PRO A 383 -10.04 -20.56 3.99
C PRO A 383 -9.14 -20.84 2.81
N THR A 384 -8.34 -21.89 2.93
CA THR A 384 -7.39 -22.35 1.91
C THR A 384 -7.64 -23.80 1.53
N TYR A 385 -7.03 -24.23 0.45
CA TYR A 385 -7.00 -25.63 0.03
C TYR A 385 -5.68 -25.93 -0.69
N PRO A 386 -5.16 -27.16 -0.61
CA PRO A 386 -3.92 -27.52 -1.29
C PRO A 386 -4.13 -27.59 -2.79
N ILE A 387 -3.15 -27.10 -3.55
CA ILE A 387 -3.06 -27.18 -5.02
C ILE A 387 -1.82 -27.96 -5.48
N SER A 388 -0.90 -28.22 -4.57
CA SER A 388 0.23 -29.13 -4.73
C SER A 388 0.66 -29.69 -3.37
N GLU A 389 1.75 -30.47 -3.33
CA GLU A 389 2.28 -31.03 -2.08
C GLU A 389 2.68 -29.94 -1.08
N ASN A 390 3.13 -28.78 -1.53
CA ASN A 390 3.70 -27.72 -0.71
C ASN A 390 3.07 -26.32 -0.95
N VAL A 391 1.93 -26.25 -1.62
CA VAL A 391 1.25 -24.96 -1.88
C VAL A 391 -0.21 -25.04 -1.48
N LEU A 392 -0.64 -24.12 -0.62
CA LEU A 392 -2.04 -23.81 -0.38
C LEU A 392 -2.46 -22.64 -1.26
N HIS A 393 -3.67 -22.71 -1.78
CA HIS A 393 -4.30 -21.61 -2.49
C HIS A 393 -5.47 -21.05 -1.67
N HIS A 394 -5.62 -19.73 -1.66
CA HIS A 394 -6.78 -19.11 -1.03
C HIS A 394 -8.07 -19.43 -1.82
N ARG A 395 -9.19 -19.62 -1.11
CA ARG A 395 -10.45 -20.03 -1.75
C ARG A 395 -11.12 -18.93 -2.59
N TRP A 396 -10.93 -17.66 -2.19
CA TRP A 396 -11.68 -16.52 -2.73
C TRP A 396 -10.83 -15.47 -3.44
N ILE A 397 -9.53 -15.51 -3.26
CA ILE A 397 -8.57 -14.61 -3.89
C ILE A 397 -7.48 -15.40 -4.60
N ASP A 398 -6.87 -14.78 -5.58
CA ASP A 398 -5.80 -15.37 -6.39
C ASP A 398 -4.45 -15.20 -5.68
N GLU A 399 -4.29 -15.97 -4.59
CA GLU A 399 -3.10 -15.94 -3.74
C GLU A 399 -2.70 -17.33 -3.27
N GLU A 400 -1.40 -17.56 -3.27
CA GLU A 400 -0.76 -18.83 -2.91
C GLU A 400 0.12 -18.67 -1.69
N TYR A 401 0.12 -19.69 -0.84
CA TYR A 401 0.94 -19.79 0.37
C TYR A 401 1.84 -21.01 0.25
N THR A 402 3.14 -20.78 0.04
CA THR A 402 4.11 -21.84 -0.22
C THR A 402 4.79 -22.27 1.07
N PHE A 403 4.88 -23.58 1.27
CA PHE A 403 5.73 -24.20 2.29
C PHE A 403 7.14 -24.43 1.71
N THR A 404 8.15 -24.04 2.48
CA THR A 404 9.55 -24.33 2.18
C THR A 404 10.23 -24.97 3.37
N LYS A 405 11.31 -25.71 3.14
CA LYS A 405 12.20 -26.24 4.17
C LYS A 405 13.61 -25.74 3.89
N ASP A 406 14.31 -25.40 4.98
CA ASP A 406 15.76 -25.15 4.87
C ASP A 406 16.56 -26.46 4.92
N ASP A 407 17.89 -26.36 4.86
CA ASP A 407 18.81 -27.50 4.84
C ASP A 407 18.75 -28.34 6.14
N ASP A 408 18.32 -27.72 7.24
CA ASP A 408 18.14 -28.37 8.55
C ASP A 408 16.73 -29.03 8.70
N GLY A 409 15.90 -28.91 7.66
CA GLY A 409 14.53 -29.45 7.63
C GLY A 409 13.50 -28.60 8.39
N GLN A 410 13.88 -27.39 8.82
CA GLN A 410 12.97 -26.43 9.44
C GLN A 410 11.91 -25.97 8.44
N LEU A 411 10.66 -25.99 8.82
CA LEU A 411 9.54 -25.63 7.96
C LEU A 411 9.20 -24.13 8.06
N TYR A 412 8.91 -23.55 6.92
CA TYR A 412 8.44 -22.16 6.77
C TYR A 412 7.15 -22.16 5.96
N LEU A 413 6.25 -21.25 6.31
CA LEU A 413 5.07 -20.91 5.53
C LEU A 413 5.18 -19.44 5.10
N TRP A 414 5.18 -19.21 3.79
CA TRP A 414 5.31 -17.85 3.25
C TRP A 414 6.57 -17.11 3.77
N GLY A 415 7.64 -17.86 4.00
CA GLY A 415 8.90 -17.37 4.57
C GLY A 415 8.94 -17.25 6.09
N ILE A 416 7.82 -17.49 6.80
CA ILE A 416 7.70 -17.37 8.26
C ILE A 416 7.94 -18.75 8.91
N LYS A 417 8.81 -18.76 9.91
CA LYS A 417 9.28 -19.99 10.57
C LYS A 417 8.18 -20.66 11.38
N LYS A 418 8.07 -22.00 11.27
CA LYS A 418 7.23 -22.84 12.15
C LYS A 418 7.83 -22.90 13.54
N LYS A 419 6.98 -22.71 14.56
CA LYS A 419 7.34 -22.84 16.00
C LYS A 419 7.42 -24.30 16.43
#